data_888937d4d9d040e67fb0f64dc5881491
#
_entry.id   888937d4d9d040e67fb0f64dc5881491
#
_cell.length_a   1.000
_cell.length_b   1.000
_cell.length_c   1.000
_cell.angle_alpha   90.00
_cell.angle_beta   90.00
_cell.angle_gamma   90.00
#
_symmetry.space_group_name_H-M   'P 1'
#
loop_
_entity.id
_entity.type
_entity.pdbx_description
1 polymer ?
#
loop_
_entity_poly.entity_id
_entity_poly.type
_entity_poly.pdbx_seq_one_letter_code
_entity_poly.pdbx_strand_id
1 'polypeptide(L)'
;MHTDIVDYPFDMTGPSSYERAYVMVNRHDCPIDLAGLSPYERALVMAKRSDCPIDLNGLDQFDRAWVMAHRPDCPIDLTDLSSFDRALVMVNRPDCPIDLTGLTAFNRARVMAHRPDCPIDLTGLIPMDRAYVMAKRPDCPINLEGLSGFDKALLMASRPDYPFDQDL
;
A
#
# COMPACT_ATOMS: atom_id res chain seq x y z
N MET A 1 -10.34 15.56 43.15
CA MET A 1 -10.97 16.11 41.92
C MET A 1 -11.25 14.93 41.01
N HIS A 2 -12.51 14.46 41.00
CA HIS A 2 -12.97 13.47 40.04
C HIS A 2 -13.10 14.16 38.70
N THR A 3 -12.29 13.75 37.72
CA THR A 3 -12.57 14.07 36.34
C THR A 3 -13.71 13.15 35.92
N ASP A 4 -14.94 13.69 35.87
CA ASP A 4 -16.05 13.03 35.24
C ASP A 4 -15.69 12.76 33.77
N ILE A 5 -15.27 11.51 33.49
CA ILE A 5 -15.26 10.99 32.14
C ILE A 5 -16.72 10.93 31.74
N VAL A 6 -17.16 11.92 30.95
CA VAL A 6 -18.48 11.91 30.35
C VAL A 6 -18.50 10.70 29.42
N ASP A 7 -19.12 9.64 29.91
CA ASP A 7 -19.41 8.44 29.16
C ASP A 7 -20.50 8.83 28.13
N TYR A 8 -20.05 9.34 26.95
CA TYR A 8 -20.96 9.52 25.82
C TYR A 8 -21.20 8.14 25.24
N PRO A 9 -22.39 7.55 25.45
CA PRO A 9 -22.74 6.36 24.69
C PRO A 9 -22.68 6.73 23.21
N PHE A 10 -21.89 5.98 22.44
CA PHE A 10 -21.84 6.14 20.98
C PHE A 10 -23.23 5.83 20.42
N ASP A 11 -24.05 6.86 20.26
CA ASP A 11 -25.32 6.70 19.54
C ASP A 11 -25.02 6.63 18.05
N MET A 12 -24.96 5.40 17.55
CA MET A 12 -24.71 5.11 16.14
C MET A 12 -26.01 4.98 15.33
N THR A 13 -27.17 5.37 15.90
CA THR A 13 -28.48 5.22 15.24
C THR A 13 -28.80 6.35 14.26
N GLY A 14 -28.18 7.53 14.41
CA GLY A 14 -28.40 8.68 13.54
C GLY A 14 -27.40 8.84 12.38
N PRO A 15 -26.10 8.50 12.54
CA PRO A 15 -25.09 8.68 11.50
C PRO A 15 -25.27 7.75 10.29
N SER A 16 -24.86 8.21 9.11
CA SER A 16 -24.72 7.39 7.90
C SER A 16 -23.72 6.24 8.10
N SER A 17 -23.73 5.24 7.25
CA SER A 17 -22.77 4.13 7.29
C SER A 17 -21.32 4.62 7.21
N TYR A 18 -21.06 5.63 6.37
CA TYR A 18 -19.73 6.25 6.23
C TYR A 18 -19.30 6.95 7.53
N GLU A 19 -20.17 7.72 8.17
CA GLU A 19 -19.85 8.40 9.43
C GLU A 19 -19.59 7.38 10.55
N ARG A 20 -20.37 6.29 10.61
CA ARG A 20 -20.11 5.20 11.56
C ARG A 20 -18.75 4.56 11.33
N ALA A 21 -18.43 4.23 10.08
CA ALA A 21 -17.10 3.67 9.72
C ALA A 21 -15.97 4.63 10.12
N TYR A 22 -16.15 5.93 9.83
CA TYR A 22 -15.17 6.96 10.18
C TYR A 22 -14.93 7.04 11.70
N VAL A 23 -15.99 6.98 12.50
CA VAL A 23 -15.87 6.98 13.97
C VAL A 23 -15.12 5.73 14.45
N MET A 24 -15.50 4.52 13.96
CA MET A 24 -14.82 3.28 14.32
C MET A 24 -13.33 3.28 13.97
N VAL A 25 -12.95 3.86 12.84
CA VAL A 25 -11.56 3.97 12.41
C VAL A 25 -10.73 4.90 13.30
N ASN A 26 -11.32 6.01 13.74
CA ASN A 26 -10.60 7.07 14.46
C ASN A 26 -10.73 6.99 15.99
N ARG A 27 -11.65 6.18 16.50
CA ARG A 27 -11.93 6.01 17.92
C ARG A 27 -11.79 4.55 18.32
N HIS A 28 -10.65 4.20 18.93
CA HIS A 28 -10.36 2.83 19.36
C HIS A 28 -11.25 2.34 20.51
N ASP A 29 -11.84 3.25 21.25
CA ASP A 29 -12.83 2.97 22.32
C ASP A 29 -14.25 2.72 21.78
N CYS A 30 -14.49 3.02 20.49
CA CYS A 30 -15.75 2.74 19.84
C CYS A 30 -15.91 1.23 19.58
N PRO A 31 -17.04 0.60 19.98
CA PRO A 31 -17.33 -0.78 19.60
C PRO A 31 -17.38 -0.96 18.08
N ILE A 32 -16.92 -2.11 17.61
CA ILE A 32 -16.93 -2.43 16.18
C ILE A 32 -18.28 -3.05 15.84
N ASP A 33 -19.03 -2.39 14.96
CA ASP A 33 -20.26 -2.90 14.36
C ASP A 33 -20.22 -2.68 12.85
N LEU A 34 -20.00 -3.76 12.10
CA LEU A 34 -19.93 -3.74 10.65
C LEU A 34 -21.30 -3.88 9.96
N ALA A 35 -22.39 -4.04 10.72
CA ALA A 35 -23.72 -4.22 10.15
C ALA A 35 -24.15 -2.97 9.36
N GLY A 36 -24.65 -3.20 8.15
CA GLY A 36 -25.12 -2.13 7.26
C GLY A 36 -24.03 -1.23 6.70
N LEU A 37 -22.74 -1.57 6.87
CA LEU A 37 -21.63 -0.93 6.14
C LEU A 37 -21.50 -1.51 4.74
N SER A 38 -21.13 -0.66 3.78
CA SER A 38 -20.74 -1.11 2.44
C SER A 38 -19.44 -1.96 2.48
N PRO A 39 -19.15 -2.76 1.43
CA PRO A 39 -17.89 -3.51 1.35
C PRO A 39 -16.65 -2.64 1.60
N TYR A 40 -16.56 -1.50 0.95
CA TYR A 40 -15.46 -0.54 1.14
C TYR A 40 -15.33 -0.06 2.59
N GLU A 41 -16.45 0.32 3.24
CA GLU A 41 -16.45 0.79 4.63
C GLU A 41 -16.02 -0.32 5.59
N ARG A 42 -16.48 -1.57 5.36
CA ARG A 42 -16.01 -2.73 6.14
C ARG A 42 -14.50 -2.95 5.97
N ALA A 43 -14.00 -2.91 4.73
CA ALA A 43 -12.59 -3.05 4.44
C ALA A 43 -11.76 -1.95 5.13
N LEU A 44 -12.25 -0.70 5.12
CA LEU A 44 -11.60 0.42 5.80
C LEU A 44 -11.46 0.18 7.31
N VAL A 45 -12.55 -0.25 7.97
CA VAL A 45 -12.52 -0.55 9.42
C VAL A 45 -11.57 -1.73 9.69
N MET A 46 -11.68 -2.84 8.95
CA MET A 46 -10.80 -3.99 9.10
C MET A 46 -9.32 -3.64 8.90
N ALA A 47 -9.00 -2.81 7.92
CA ALA A 47 -7.61 -2.42 7.64
C ALA A 47 -7.00 -1.51 8.71
N LYS A 48 -7.81 -0.72 9.41
CA LYS A 48 -7.36 0.29 10.38
C LYS A 48 -7.48 -0.15 11.85
N ARG A 49 -8.36 -1.10 12.15
CA ARG A 49 -8.63 -1.59 13.50
C ARG A 49 -8.09 -3.00 13.67
N SER A 50 -7.00 -3.15 14.41
CA SER A 50 -6.38 -4.45 14.68
C SER A 50 -7.26 -5.40 15.51
N ASP A 51 -8.18 -4.85 16.28
CA ASP A 51 -9.17 -5.58 17.05
C ASP A 51 -10.44 -5.97 16.26
N CYS A 52 -10.55 -5.50 15.00
CA CYS A 52 -11.64 -5.90 14.12
C CYS A 52 -11.39 -7.31 13.55
N PRO A 53 -12.36 -8.23 13.68
CA PRO A 53 -12.27 -9.53 13.01
C PRO A 53 -12.16 -9.35 11.49
N ILE A 54 -11.32 -10.18 10.86
CA ILE A 54 -11.14 -10.15 9.41
C ILE A 54 -12.17 -11.06 8.75
N ASP A 55 -13.01 -10.48 7.91
CA ASP A 55 -13.94 -11.19 7.03
C ASP A 55 -13.90 -10.58 5.62
N LEU A 56 -13.24 -11.27 4.70
CA LEU A 56 -13.07 -10.83 3.31
C LEU A 56 -14.26 -11.20 2.40
N ASN A 57 -15.28 -11.88 2.93
CA ASN A 57 -16.43 -12.28 2.13
C ASN A 57 -17.22 -11.07 1.63
N GLY A 58 -17.57 -11.08 0.35
CA GLY A 58 -18.32 -10.00 -0.29
C GLY A 58 -17.55 -8.69 -0.47
N LEU A 59 -16.21 -8.71 -0.28
CA LEU A 59 -15.33 -7.62 -0.70
C LEU A 59 -14.89 -7.84 -2.15
N ASP A 60 -14.68 -6.75 -2.89
CA ASP A 60 -14.06 -6.82 -4.21
C ASP A 60 -12.55 -7.05 -4.13
N GLN A 61 -11.88 -7.16 -5.28
CA GLN A 61 -10.45 -7.44 -5.36
C GLN A 61 -9.61 -6.36 -4.66
N PHE A 62 -9.95 -5.10 -4.89
CA PHE A 62 -9.22 -3.97 -4.30
C PHE A 62 -9.39 -3.92 -2.79
N ASP A 63 -10.62 -4.04 -2.29
CA ASP A 63 -10.92 -4.03 -0.86
C ASP A 63 -10.24 -5.19 -0.12
N ARG A 64 -10.25 -6.41 -0.72
CA ARG A 64 -9.50 -7.57 -0.18
C ARG A 64 -8.01 -7.29 -0.11
N ALA A 65 -7.42 -6.79 -1.20
CA ALA A 65 -6.00 -6.46 -1.25
C ALA A 65 -5.65 -5.35 -0.24
N TRP A 66 -6.53 -4.37 -0.07
CA TRP A 66 -6.35 -3.30 0.90
C TRP A 66 -6.28 -3.83 2.34
N VAL A 67 -7.19 -4.71 2.73
CA VAL A 67 -7.14 -5.34 4.06
C VAL A 67 -5.87 -6.18 4.22
N MET A 68 -5.54 -7.04 3.25
CA MET A 68 -4.31 -7.85 3.29
C MET A 68 -3.04 -7.00 3.39
N ALA A 69 -3.00 -5.87 2.69
CA ALA A 69 -1.84 -4.96 2.69
C ALA A 69 -1.63 -4.25 4.03
N HIS A 70 -2.68 -4.02 4.82
CA HIS A 70 -2.64 -3.22 6.04
C HIS A 70 -2.81 -4.02 7.34
N ARG A 71 -3.20 -5.30 7.24
CA ARG A 71 -3.40 -6.20 8.39
C ARG A 71 -2.37 -7.33 8.37
N PRO A 72 -1.35 -7.27 9.24
CA PRO A 72 -0.32 -8.32 9.30
C PRO A 72 -0.86 -9.71 9.65
N ASP A 73 -1.96 -9.76 10.39
CA ASP A 73 -2.66 -10.98 10.79
C ASP A 73 -3.63 -11.52 9.73
N CYS A 74 -3.84 -10.78 8.62
CA CYS A 74 -4.65 -11.26 7.50
C CYS A 74 -3.86 -12.28 6.68
N PRO A 75 -4.41 -13.48 6.41
CA PRO A 75 -3.80 -14.42 5.48
C PRO A 75 -3.63 -13.77 4.09
N ILE A 76 -2.48 -14.05 3.45
CA ILE A 76 -2.21 -13.55 2.10
C ILE A 76 -2.75 -14.54 1.08
N ASP A 77 -3.70 -14.09 0.28
CA ASP A 77 -4.20 -14.80 -0.90
C ASP A 77 -4.24 -13.85 -2.10
N LEU A 78 -3.32 -14.05 -3.03
CA LEU A 78 -3.19 -13.23 -4.24
C LEU A 78 -4.01 -13.77 -5.43
N THR A 79 -4.76 -14.85 -5.22
CA THR A 79 -5.61 -15.46 -6.24
C THR A 79 -6.68 -14.46 -6.68
N ASP A 80 -6.92 -14.39 -7.96
CA ASP A 80 -7.93 -13.51 -8.58
C ASP A 80 -7.73 -12.00 -8.31
N LEU A 81 -6.57 -11.59 -7.81
CA LEU A 81 -6.24 -10.17 -7.69
C LEU A 81 -5.67 -9.63 -9.01
N SER A 82 -5.99 -8.36 -9.29
CA SER A 82 -5.39 -7.64 -10.41
C SER A 82 -3.87 -7.47 -10.21
N SER A 83 -3.16 -7.17 -11.29
CA SER A 83 -1.72 -6.85 -11.25
C SER A 83 -1.40 -5.71 -10.26
N PHE A 84 -2.29 -4.70 -10.16
CA PHE A 84 -2.15 -3.60 -9.23
C PHE A 84 -2.35 -4.05 -7.77
N ASP A 85 -3.39 -4.83 -7.51
CA ASP A 85 -3.73 -5.30 -6.17
C ASP A 85 -2.69 -6.26 -5.61
N ARG A 86 -2.18 -7.17 -6.47
CA ARG A 86 -1.04 -8.05 -6.12
C ARG A 86 0.18 -7.24 -5.73
N ALA A 87 0.54 -6.23 -6.53
CA ALA A 87 1.67 -5.35 -6.22
C ALA A 87 1.43 -4.55 -4.94
N LEU A 88 0.20 -4.10 -4.67
CA LEU A 88 -0.16 -3.40 -3.43
C LEU A 88 0.14 -4.28 -2.21
N VAL A 89 -0.27 -5.54 -2.22
CA VAL A 89 0.01 -6.47 -1.11
C VAL A 89 1.51 -6.73 -0.97
N MET A 90 2.21 -7.06 -2.07
CA MET A 90 3.66 -7.32 -2.04
C MET A 90 4.47 -6.15 -1.50
N VAL A 91 4.10 -4.91 -1.82
CA VAL A 91 4.80 -3.70 -1.37
C VAL A 91 4.61 -3.47 0.13
N ASN A 92 3.43 -3.73 0.67
CA ASN A 92 3.08 -3.38 2.05
C ASN A 92 3.26 -4.55 3.05
N ARG A 93 3.41 -5.78 2.55
CA ARG A 93 3.57 -7.00 3.35
C ARG A 93 4.95 -7.62 3.12
N PRO A 94 5.91 -7.39 4.01
CA PRO A 94 7.25 -7.99 3.89
C PRO A 94 7.25 -9.52 3.90
N ASP A 95 6.27 -10.12 4.53
CA ASP A 95 6.04 -11.58 4.59
C ASP A 95 5.36 -12.15 3.33
N CYS A 96 4.89 -11.29 2.42
CA CYS A 96 4.33 -11.73 1.14
C CYS A 96 5.45 -12.21 0.21
N PRO A 97 5.37 -13.43 -0.33
CA PRO A 97 6.30 -13.88 -1.36
C PRO A 97 6.27 -12.95 -2.58
N ILE A 98 7.45 -12.68 -3.14
CA ILE A 98 7.56 -11.87 -4.35
C ILE A 98 7.34 -12.74 -5.58
N ASP A 99 6.28 -12.46 -6.32
CA ASP A 99 6.00 -13.04 -7.62
C ASP A 99 5.65 -11.94 -8.63
N LEU A 100 6.60 -11.62 -9.50
CA LEU A 100 6.44 -10.58 -10.53
C LEU A 100 5.74 -11.08 -11.80
N THR A 101 5.42 -12.38 -11.87
CA THR A 101 4.79 -12.99 -13.05
C THR A 101 3.42 -12.37 -13.32
N GLY A 102 3.18 -11.95 -14.56
CA GLY A 102 1.92 -11.33 -14.96
C GLY A 102 1.67 -9.93 -14.42
N LEU A 103 2.64 -9.31 -13.71
CA LEU A 103 2.55 -7.91 -13.37
C LEU A 103 2.85 -7.02 -14.59
N THR A 104 2.20 -5.88 -14.68
CA THR A 104 2.58 -4.83 -15.63
C THR A 104 3.99 -4.31 -15.32
N ALA A 105 4.66 -3.69 -16.32
CA ALA A 105 5.98 -3.10 -16.14
C ALA A 105 5.99 -2.10 -14.97
N PHE A 106 5.00 -1.23 -14.90
CA PHE A 106 4.82 -0.27 -13.80
C PHE A 106 4.72 -0.95 -12.43
N ASN A 107 3.90 -2.00 -12.30
CA ASN A 107 3.73 -2.71 -11.03
C ASN A 107 4.98 -3.50 -10.63
N ARG A 108 5.71 -4.09 -11.60
CA ARG A 108 7.03 -4.69 -11.34
C ARG A 108 8.01 -3.66 -10.78
N ALA A 109 8.11 -2.50 -11.44
CA ALA A 109 8.96 -1.40 -10.97
C ALA A 109 8.60 -0.95 -9.55
N ARG A 110 7.31 -0.86 -9.25
CA ARG A 110 6.81 -0.50 -7.92
C ARG A 110 7.24 -1.51 -6.85
N VAL A 111 7.10 -2.81 -7.10
CA VAL A 111 7.55 -3.86 -6.17
C VAL A 111 9.07 -3.79 -6.00
N MET A 112 9.86 -3.75 -7.09
CA MET A 112 11.31 -3.63 -7.03
C MET A 112 11.79 -2.40 -6.25
N ALA A 113 11.11 -1.26 -6.41
CA ALA A 113 11.46 -0.01 -5.75
C ALA A 113 11.23 -0.04 -4.23
N HIS A 114 10.26 -0.80 -3.74
CA HIS A 114 9.85 -0.79 -2.33
C HIS A 114 10.23 -2.06 -1.54
N ARG A 115 10.58 -3.14 -2.23
CA ARG A 115 10.98 -4.41 -1.62
C ARG A 115 12.49 -4.61 -1.79
N PRO A 116 13.29 -4.41 -0.73
CA PRO A 116 14.75 -4.58 -0.80
C PRO A 116 15.17 -6.02 -1.13
N ASP A 117 14.35 -6.99 -0.78
CA ASP A 117 14.53 -8.42 -1.07
C ASP A 117 14.11 -8.82 -2.50
N CYS A 118 13.50 -7.90 -3.26
CA CYS A 118 13.15 -8.16 -4.66
C CYS A 118 14.38 -8.04 -5.55
N PRO A 119 14.68 -9.05 -6.39
CA PRO A 119 15.70 -8.93 -7.42
C PRO A 119 15.40 -7.77 -8.38
N ILE A 120 16.46 -7.03 -8.76
CA ILE A 120 16.32 -5.91 -9.69
C ILE A 120 16.46 -6.43 -11.13
N ASP A 121 15.38 -6.29 -11.90
CA ASP A 121 15.35 -6.51 -13.34
C ASP A 121 14.67 -5.36 -14.05
N LEU A 122 15.45 -4.48 -14.67
CA LEU A 122 14.97 -3.31 -15.38
C LEU A 122 14.52 -3.61 -16.82
N THR A 123 14.62 -4.86 -17.28
CA THR A 123 14.26 -5.26 -18.64
C THR A 123 12.78 -5.01 -18.91
N GLY A 124 12.50 -4.35 -20.06
CA GLY A 124 11.14 -4.05 -20.47
C GLY A 124 10.44 -2.96 -19.67
N LEU A 125 11.15 -2.25 -18.78
CA LEU A 125 10.65 -1.03 -18.13
C LEU A 125 10.84 0.17 -19.05
N ILE A 126 9.89 1.09 -19.04
CA ILE A 126 10.04 2.41 -19.68
C ILE A 126 11.07 3.25 -18.90
N PRO A 127 11.68 4.28 -19.51
CA PRO A 127 12.72 5.10 -18.87
C PRO A 127 12.33 5.64 -17.50
N MET A 128 11.12 6.16 -17.35
CA MET A 128 10.60 6.68 -16.09
C MET A 128 10.54 5.61 -14.98
N ASP A 129 10.07 4.40 -15.30
CA ASP A 129 9.99 3.29 -14.32
C ASP A 129 11.39 2.82 -13.92
N ARG A 130 12.34 2.78 -14.87
CA ARG A 130 13.76 2.50 -14.57
C ARG A 130 14.34 3.54 -13.63
N ALA A 131 14.15 4.82 -13.93
CA ALA A 131 14.59 5.93 -13.08
C ALA A 131 14.00 5.83 -11.67
N TYR A 132 12.72 5.48 -11.56
CA TYR A 132 12.05 5.29 -10.27
C TYR A 132 12.69 4.19 -9.43
N VAL A 133 12.97 3.01 -10.02
CA VAL A 133 13.66 1.92 -9.30
C VAL A 133 15.07 2.35 -8.88
N MET A 134 15.85 2.93 -9.80
CA MET A 134 17.21 3.43 -9.51
C MET A 134 17.22 4.49 -8.40
N ALA A 135 16.20 5.36 -8.34
CA ALA A 135 16.07 6.39 -7.32
C ALA A 135 15.76 5.82 -5.92
N LYS A 136 14.99 4.73 -5.86
CA LYS A 136 14.53 4.12 -4.58
C LYS A 136 15.46 3.02 -4.06
N ARG A 137 16.26 2.39 -4.94
CA ARG A 137 17.12 1.25 -4.61
C ARG A 137 18.58 1.66 -4.69
N PRO A 138 19.26 1.88 -3.55
CA PRO A 138 20.68 2.21 -3.53
C PRO A 138 21.58 1.14 -4.15
N ASP A 139 21.16 -0.12 -4.09
CA ASP A 139 21.85 -1.26 -4.69
C ASP A 139 21.60 -1.43 -6.20
N CYS A 140 20.71 -0.61 -6.79
CA CYS A 140 20.48 -0.61 -8.22
C CYS A 140 21.58 0.17 -8.94
N PRO A 141 22.28 -0.43 -9.94
CA PRO A 141 23.22 0.31 -10.78
C PRO A 141 22.50 1.42 -11.55
N ILE A 142 23.11 2.60 -11.59
CA ILE A 142 22.57 3.74 -12.35
C ILE A 142 22.99 3.63 -13.81
N ASN A 143 22.00 3.65 -14.70
CA ASN A 143 22.17 3.76 -16.13
C ASN A 143 21.31 4.90 -16.67
N LEU A 144 21.97 5.97 -17.15
CA LEU A 144 21.31 7.19 -17.64
C LEU A 144 20.87 7.10 -19.12
N GLU A 145 21.19 6.00 -19.80
CA GLU A 145 20.86 5.83 -21.23
C GLU A 145 19.35 5.85 -21.44
N GLY A 146 18.90 6.72 -22.38
CA GLY A 146 17.50 6.86 -22.76
C GLY A 146 16.61 7.51 -21.70
N LEU A 147 17.18 8.04 -20.59
CA LEU A 147 16.42 8.82 -19.62
C LEU A 147 16.19 10.25 -20.11
N SER A 148 15.02 10.79 -19.80
CA SER A 148 14.73 12.20 -20.00
C SER A 148 15.52 13.09 -19.02
N GLY A 149 15.60 14.40 -19.32
CA GLY A 149 16.20 15.36 -18.39
C GLY A 149 15.51 15.38 -17.03
N PHE A 150 14.19 15.18 -17.00
CA PHE A 150 13.45 15.09 -15.76
C PHE A 150 13.81 13.84 -14.94
N ASP A 151 13.93 12.68 -15.60
CA ASP A 151 14.33 11.42 -14.93
C ASP A 151 15.74 11.51 -14.35
N LYS A 152 16.67 12.12 -15.09
CA LYS A 152 18.03 12.38 -14.62
C LYS A 152 18.04 13.31 -13.40
N ALA A 153 17.25 14.39 -13.44
CA ALA A 153 17.14 15.31 -12.30
C ALA A 153 16.55 14.61 -11.06
N LEU A 154 15.55 13.73 -11.24
CA LEU A 154 14.99 12.91 -10.16
C LEU A 154 16.07 12.00 -9.53
N LEU A 155 16.89 11.34 -10.35
CA LEU A 155 18.00 10.52 -9.87
C LEU A 155 19.04 11.34 -9.11
N MET A 156 19.47 12.48 -9.64
CA MET A 156 20.43 13.37 -8.98
C MET A 156 19.91 13.83 -7.60
N ALA A 157 18.63 14.15 -7.50
CA ALA A 157 18.02 14.56 -6.23
C ALA A 157 17.89 13.41 -5.22
N SER A 158 17.70 12.17 -5.71
CA SER A 158 17.41 10.99 -4.88
C SER A 158 18.66 10.17 -4.53
N ARG A 159 19.75 10.32 -5.30
CA ARG A 159 20.99 9.54 -5.19
C ARG A 159 22.20 10.44 -5.07
N PRO A 160 22.35 11.16 -3.93
CA PRO A 160 23.51 12.03 -3.71
C PRO A 160 24.83 11.25 -3.57
N ASP A 161 24.77 9.95 -3.40
CA ASP A 161 25.90 9.02 -3.38
C ASP A 161 26.50 8.75 -4.76
N TYR A 162 25.80 9.10 -5.84
CA TYR A 162 26.27 8.89 -7.20
C TYR A 162 26.93 10.15 -7.74
N PRO A 163 28.22 10.08 -8.18
CA PRO A 163 28.92 11.23 -8.76
C PRO A 163 28.39 11.50 -10.17
N PHE A 164 27.38 12.35 -10.27
CA PHE A 164 26.92 12.85 -11.57
C PHE A 164 27.95 13.85 -12.08
N ASP A 165 28.54 13.61 -13.27
CA ASP A 165 29.36 14.60 -13.96
C ASP A 165 28.53 15.85 -14.24
N GLN A 166 29.08 17.04 -13.95
CA GLN A 166 28.35 18.31 -14.08
C GLN A 166 28.12 18.73 -15.55
N ASP A 167 28.54 17.91 -16.51
CA ASP A 167 28.44 18.16 -17.95
C ASP A 167 27.25 17.49 -18.64
N LEU A 168 26.14 17.24 -17.90
CA LEU A 168 24.88 16.68 -18.42
C LEU A 168 23.87 17.74 -18.80
#